data_b8d0b036ff3139acaeabe41aef01682b
#
_entry.id   b8d0b036ff3139acaeabe41aef01682b
#
_cell.length_a   1.000
_cell.length_b   1.000
_cell.length_c   1.000
_cell.angle_alpha   90.00
_cell.angle_beta   90.00
_cell.angle_gamma   90.00
#
_symmetry.space_group_name_H-M   'P 1'
#
loop_
_entity.id
_entity.type
_entity.pdbx_description
1 polymer ?
#
loop_
_entity_poly.entity_id
_entity_poly.type
_entity_poly.pdbx_seq_one_letter_code
_entity_poly.pdbx_strand_id
1 'polypeptide(L)'
;MTVRFEVATEAQVPRLHAALARLSQDLGDTHRAGVDELRRAGFGAHPAFRAVLASEAGETLGVALYSPSFSTARGGVVVYVSDLWVDAQTRGCGLGPRLLAAVLRDAQACWGAGRMKLNVYHATPRARSFYERLGFTPAEGQTEMHLDETGCEALKDTR
;
A
#
# COMPACT_ATOMS: atom_id res chain seq x y z
N MET A 1 10.77 16.91 -16.23
CA MET A 1 10.61 15.97 -15.11
C MET A 1 9.99 14.68 -15.58
N THR A 2 10.78 13.64 -15.68
CA THR A 2 10.30 12.34 -16.19
C THR A 2 10.30 11.31 -15.04
N VAL A 3 9.20 11.31 -14.29
CA VAL A 3 9.03 10.33 -13.21
C VAL A 3 8.65 8.98 -13.80
N ARG A 4 9.39 7.95 -13.44
CA ARG A 4 9.12 6.55 -13.75
C ARG A 4 8.28 5.92 -12.65
N PHE A 5 7.31 5.09 -13.05
CA PHE A 5 6.51 4.27 -12.16
C PHE A 5 6.76 2.80 -12.53
N GLU A 6 7.35 2.06 -11.63
CA GLU A 6 7.74 0.67 -11.91
C GLU A 6 7.36 -0.25 -10.75
N VAL A 7 6.97 -1.47 -11.08
CA VAL A 7 6.74 -2.50 -10.07
C VAL A 7 8.10 -2.89 -9.49
N ALA A 8 8.20 -2.84 -8.16
CA ALA A 8 9.44 -3.10 -7.45
C ALA A 8 9.90 -4.55 -7.64
N THR A 9 11.18 -4.73 -7.88
CA THR A 9 11.85 -6.02 -7.92
C THR A 9 12.55 -6.31 -6.59
N GLU A 10 12.98 -7.56 -6.39
CA GLU A 10 13.72 -7.95 -5.18
C GLU A 10 14.99 -7.09 -4.98
N ALA A 11 15.68 -6.73 -6.06
CA ALA A 11 16.87 -5.88 -5.98
C ALA A 11 16.59 -4.47 -5.44
N GLN A 12 15.32 -4.03 -5.51
CA GLN A 12 14.90 -2.72 -5.05
C GLN A 12 14.37 -2.71 -3.61
N VAL A 13 14.41 -3.83 -2.90
CA VAL A 13 13.93 -3.92 -1.51
C VAL A 13 14.57 -2.87 -0.59
N PRO A 14 15.87 -2.56 -0.66
CA PRO A 14 16.44 -1.48 0.16
C PRO A 14 15.79 -0.11 -0.09
N ARG A 15 15.46 0.21 -1.34
CA ARG A 15 14.76 1.45 -1.70
C ARG A 15 13.31 1.43 -1.21
N LEU A 16 12.64 0.30 -1.37
CA LEU A 16 11.30 0.08 -0.85
C LEU A 16 11.26 0.28 0.67
N HIS A 17 12.18 -0.34 1.41
CA HIS A 17 12.31 -0.18 2.85
C HIS A 17 12.50 1.29 3.25
N ALA A 18 13.42 2.00 2.60
CA ALA A 18 13.69 3.40 2.90
C ALA A 18 12.45 4.29 2.69
N ALA A 19 11.68 4.07 1.63
CA ALA A 19 10.46 4.82 1.35
C ALA A 19 9.36 4.53 2.38
N LEU A 20 9.16 3.26 2.75
CA LEU A 20 8.18 2.86 3.76
C LEU A 20 8.56 3.37 5.16
N ALA A 21 9.84 3.42 5.49
CA ALA A 21 10.31 4.02 6.73
C ALA A 21 10.00 5.52 6.80
N ARG A 22 10.12 6.25 5.69
CA ARG A 22 9.71 7.66 5.61
C ARG A 22 8.20 7.84 5.79
N LEU A 23 7.38 6.95 5.23
CA LEU A 23 5.93 6.96 5.46
C LEU A 23 5.63 6.80 6.95
N SER A 24 6.22 5.81 7.61
CA SER A 24 6.04 5.58 9.04
C SER A 24 6.45 6.81 9.87
N GLN A 25 7.56 7.44 9.52
CA GLN A 25 8.01 8.68 10.16
C GLN A 25 7.00 9.81 10.00
N ASP A 26 6.48 10.01 8.78
CA ASP A 26 5.49 11.05 8.47
C ASP A 26 4.17 10.84 9.25
N LEU A 27 3.78 9.58 9.48
CA LEU A 27 2.58 9.22 10.21
C LEU A 27 2.77 9.13 11.73
N GLY A 28 4.01 9.16 12.20
CA GLY A 28 4.33 8.93 13.62
C GLY A 28 4.18 7.46 14.04
N ASP A 29 4.21 6.54 13.09
CA ASP A 29 4.10 5.11 13.33
C ASP A 29 5.46 4.47 13.62
N THR A 30 5.44 3.32 14.31
CA THR A 30 6.63 2.50 14.49
C THR A 30 6.87 1.65 13.24
N HIS A 31 8.01 1.84 12.58
CA HIS A 31 8.43 1.01 11.46
C HIS A 31 9.16 -0.24 11.96
N ARG A 32 8.55 -1.42 11.80
CA ARG A 32 9.11 -2.70 12.29
C ARG A 32 9.61 -3.61 11.19
N ALA A 33 9.09 -3.49 9.96
CA ALA A 33 9.50 -4.33 8.85
C ALA A 33 10.87 -3.92 8.32
N GLY A 34 11.87 -4.77 8.52
CA GLY A 34 13.20 -4.57 7.95
C GLY A 34 13.31 -5.06 6.50
N VAL A 35 14.51 -4.92 5.92
CA VAL A 35 14.80 -5.36 4.55
C VAL A 35 14.52 -6.85 4.36
N ASP A 36 14.92 -7.68 5.33
CA ASP A 36 14.76 -9.14 5.23
C ASP A 36 13.29 -9.56 5.33
N GLU A 37 12.50 -8.93 6.21
CA GLU A 37 11.05 -9.16 6.29
C GLU A 37 10.36 -8.78 4.98
N LEU A 38 10.67 -7.62 4.41
CA LEU A 38 10.10 -7.18 3.14
C LEU A 38 10.48 -8.11 2.00
N ARG A 39 11.74 -8.60 1.97
CA ARG A 39 12.18 -9.53 0.94
C ARG A 39 11.42 -10.86 1.03
N ARG A 40 11.32 -11.44 2.22
CA ARG A 40 10.57 -12.69 2.42
C ARG A 40 9.09 -12.53 2.09
N ALA A 41 8.46 -11.46 2.54
CA ALA A 41 7.02 -11.27 2.38
C ALA A 41 6.61 -10.88 0.97
N GLY A 42 7.43 -10.10 0.26
CA GLY A 42 7.07 -9.58 -1.06
C GLY A 42 7.64 -10.35 -2.25
N PHE A 43 8.76 -11.07 -2.04
CA PHE A 43 9.52 -11.70 -3.12
C PHE A 43 9.82 -13.19 -2.90
N GLY A 44 9.21 -13.79 -1.89
CA GLY A 44 9.29 -15.24 -1.64
C GLY A 44 8.35 -16.04 -2.53
N ALA A 45 8.20 -17.32 -2.21
CA ALA A 45 7.38 -18.25 -2.98
C ALA A 45 5.88 -17.89 -2.98
N HIS A 46 5.41 -17.24 -1.90
CA HIS A 46 4.02 -16.82 -1.73
C HIS A 46 3.98 -15.33 -1.35
N PRO A 47 4.10 -14.43 -2.31
CA PRO A 47 4.15 -12.99 -2.03
C PRO A 47 2.88 -12.51 -1.32
N ALA A 48 3.05 -11.79 -0.22
CA ALA A 48 1.95 -11.17 0.52
C ALA A 48 1.59 -9.79 -0.02
N PHE A 49 2.48 -9.15 -0.78
CA PHE A 49 2.27 -7.84 -1.38
C PHE A 49 3.04 -7.67 -2.67
N ARG A 50 2.66 -6.64 -3.41
CA ARG A 50 3.44 -6.03 -4.49
C ARG A 50 3.64 -4.55 -4.16
N ALA A 51 4.58 -3.91 -4.82
CA ALA A 51 4.82 -2.48 -4.62
C ALA A 51 5.12 -1.79 -5.95
N VAL A 52 4.75 -0.51 -6.06
CA VAL A 52 5.17 0.39 -7.13
C VAL A 52 6.06 1.47 -6.54
N LEU A 53 7.19 1.71 -7.17
CA LEU A 53 8.09 2.83 -6.87
C LEU A 53 7.92 3.91 -7.93
N ALA A 54 7.82 5.17 -7.49
CA ALA A 54 7.96 6.34 -8.32
C ALA A 54 9.37 6.91 -8.15
N SER A 55 10.10 7.09 -9.25
CA SER A 55 11.49 7.56 -9.18
C SER A 55 11.84 8.50 -10.33
N GLU A 56 12.79 9.39 -10.07
CA GLU A 56 13.39 10.28 -11.05
C GLU A 56 14.89 10.41 -10.76
N ALA A 57 15.71 10.31 -11.79
CA ALA A 57 17.16 10.43 -11.69
C ALA A 57 17.81 9.55 -10.58
N GLY A 58 17.23 8.37 -10.33
CA GLY A 58 17.70 7.44 -9.28
C GLY A 58 17.10 7.68 -7.90
N GLU A 59 16.48 8.83 -7.66
CA GLU A 59 15.82 9.14 -6.38
C GLU A 59 14.42 8.56 -6.31
N THR A 60 14.03 8.06 -5.13
CA THR A 60 12.68 7.56 -4.88
C THR A 60 11.79 8.71 -4.39
N LEU A 61 10.77 9.02 -5.18
CA LEU A 61 9.82 10.10 -4.92
C LEU A 61 8.49 9.63 -4.35
N GLY A 62 8.24 8.33 -4.38
CA GLY A 62 7.01 7.78 -3.82
C GLY A 62 6.99 6.26 -3.88
N VAL A 63 6.08 5.68 -3.10
CA VAL A 63 5.86 4.24 -3.02
C VAL A 63 4.38 3.96 -2.77
N ALA A 64 3.89 2.87 -3.33
CA ALA A 64 2.63 2.25 -2.95
C ALA A 64 2.85 0.76 -2.71
N LEU A 65 2.38 0.25 -1.57
CA LEU A 65 2.35 -1.16 -1.22
C LEU A 65 0.91 -1.65 -1.30
N TYR A 66 0.67 -2.80 -1.93
CA TYR A 66 -0.68 -3.28 -2.17
C TYR A 66 -0.74 -4.80 -2.27
N SER A 67 -1.93 -5.34 -2.03
CA SER A 67 -2.20 -6.78 -2.04
C SER A 67 -3.61 -7.06 -2.56
N PRO A 68 -3.88 -8.27 -3.06
CA PRO A 68 -5.21 -8.65 -3.49
C PRO A 68 -6.09 -9.00 -2.29
N SER A 69 -7.38 -8.67 -2.39
CA SER A 69 -8.43 -9.12 -1.48
C SER A 69 -9.60 -9.61 -2.33
N PHE A 70 -10.01 -10.87 -2.18
CA PHE A 70 -11.14 -11.39 -2.92
C PHE A 70 -12.45 -11.03 -2.22
N SER A 71 -13.40 -10.49 -2.98
CA SER A 71 -14.73 -10.16 -2.47
C SER A 71 -15.78 -11.05 -3.15
N THR A 72 -16.40 -11.94 -2.38
CA THR A 72 -17.51 -12.76 -2.88
C THR A 72 -18.74 -11.91 -3.23
N ALA A 73 -18.99 -10.86 -2.45
CA ALA A 73 -20.10 -9.94 -2.69
C ALA A 73 -19.91 -9.12 -3.97
N ARG A 74 -18.67 -8.84 -4.37
CA ARG A 74 -18.34 -8.10 -5.59
C ARG A 74 -18.04 -9.01 -6.77
N GLY A 75 -17.83 -10.30 -6.52
CA GLY A 75 -17.50 -11.29 -7.54
C GLY A 75 -16.11 -11.12 -8.14
N GLY A 76 -15.14 -10.60 -7.38
CA GLY A 76 -13.80 -10.38 -7.91
C GLY A 76 -12.79 -9.83 -6.91
N VAL A 77 -11.59 -9.54 -7.43
CA VAL A 77 -10.50 -9.00 -6.63
C VAL A 77 -10.66 -7.50 -6.44
N VAL A 78 -10.49 -7.08 -5.20
CA VAL A 78 -10.35 -5.67 -4.79
C VAL A 78 -8.89 -5.49 -4.38
N VAL A 79 -8.15 -4.58 -5.01
CA VAL A 79 -6.79 -4.29 -4.56
C VAL A 79 -6.83 -3.44 -3.29
N TYR A 80 -6.10 -3.88 -2.27
CA TYR A 80 -5.92 -3.17 -1.02
C TYR A 80 -4.58 -2.44 -1.03
N VAL A 81 -4.62 -1.11 -0.94
CA VAL A 81 -3.41 -0.29 -0.79
C VAL A 81 -3.19 -0.06 0.70
N SER A 82 -2.19 -0.74 1.25
CA SER A 82 -1.86 -0.64 2.67
C SER A 82 -0.99 0.58 2.97
N ASP A 83 -0.16 0.98 2.02
CA ASP A 83 0.79 2.08 2.18
C ASP A 83 0.85 2.92 0.91
N LEU A 84 0.81 4.24 1.08
CA LEU A 84 1.02 5.22 0.02
C LEU A 84 1.84 6.38 0.56
N TRP A 85 3.01 6.61 -0.01
CA TRP A 85 3.87 7.71 0.36
C TRP A 85 4.35 8.48 -0.87
N VAL A 86 4.39 9.80 -0.72
CA VAL A 86 4.96 10.73 -1.70
C VAL A 86 5.87 11.69 -0.94
N ASP A 87 7.08 11.88 -1.46
CA ASP A 87 8.07 12.79 -0.90
C ASP A 87 7.47 14.20 -0.73
N ALA A 88 7.74 14.81 0.42
CA ALA A 88 7.13 16.09 0.79
C ALA A 88 7.40 17.20 -0.22
N GLN A 89 8.58 17.19 -0.85
CA GLN A 89 8.96 18.21 -1.85
C GLN A 89 8.23 18.05 -3.19
N THR A 90 7.68 16.87 -3.45
CA THR A 90 6.97 16.55 -4.69
C THR A 90 5.46 16.42 -4.52
N ARG A 91 4.94 16.66 -3.31
CA ARG A 91 3.50 16.72 -3.06
C ARG A 91 2.85 17.86 -3.85
N GLY A 92 1.62 17.64 -4.27
CA GLY A 92 0.90 18.60 -5.11
C GLY A 92 1.22 18.53 -6.60
N CYS A 93 2.22 17.72 -7.01
CA CYS A 93 2.61 17.53 -8.41
C CYS A 93 1.90 16.35 -9.11
N GLY A 94 0.84 15.82 -8.53
CA GLY A 94 0.05 14.74 -9.12
C GLY A 94 0.70 13.35 -9.03
N LEU A 95 1.74 13.16 -8.20
CA LEU A 95 2.39 11.86 -8.05
C LEU A 95 1.48 10.81 -7.40
N GLY A 96 0.73 11.18 -6.37
CA GLY A 96 -0.17 10.27 -5.67
C GLY A 96 -1.20 9.60 -6.59
N PRO A 97 -1.98 10.36 -7.38
CA PRO A 97 -2.90 9.77 -8.36
C PRO A 97 -2.20 8.88 -9.39
N ARG A 98 -1.01 9.25 -9.85
CA ARG A 98 -0.23 8.45 -10.81
C ARG A 98 0.29 7.14 -10.20
N LEU A 99 0.69 7.14 -8.92
CA LEU A 99 1.02 5.92 -8.17
C LEU A 99 -0.19 4.99 -8.09
N LEU A 100 -1.34 5.50 -7.67
CA LEU A 100 -2.57 4.71 -7.59
C LEU A 100 -2.99 4.16 -8.95
N ALA A 101 -2.83 4.95 -10.02
CA ALA A 101 -3.08 4.49 -11.39
C ALA A 101 -2.12 3.35 -11.79
N ALA A 102 -0.85 3.43 -11.41
CA ALA A 102 0.13 2.36 -11.67
C ALA A 102 -0.22 1.09 -10.88
N VAL A 103 -0.65 1.22 -9.63
CA VAL A 103 -1.16 0.10 -8.83
C VAL A 103 -2.35 -0.56 -9.50
N LEU A 104 -3.34 0.21 -9.96
CA LEU A 104 -4.53 -0.33 -10.64
C LEU A 104 -4.16 -1.09 -11.91
N ARG A 105 -3.27 -0.55 -12.73
CA ARG A 105 -2.83 -1.24 -13.95
C ARG A 105 -2.15 -2.57 -13.64
N ASP A 106 -1.26 -2.60 -12.67
CA ASP A 106 -0.58 -3.84 -12.26
C ASP A 106 -1.56 -4.84 -11.63
N ALA A 107 -2.40 -4.38 -10.71
CA ALA A 107 -3.40 -5.23 -10.05
C ALA A 107 -4.42 -5.80 -11.04
N GLN A 108 -4.81 -5.03 -12.06
CA GLN A 108 -5.68 -5.50 -13.12
C GLN A 108 -4.98 -6.57 -13.98
N ALA A 109 -3.72 -6.35 -14.33
CA ALA A 109 -2.93 -7.32 -15.11
C ALA A 109 -2.67 -8.62 -14.34
N CYS A 110 -2.36 -8.53 -13.02
CA CYS A 110 -2.01 -9.68 -12.20
C CYS A 110 -3.23 -10.46 -11.67
N TRP A 111 -4.30 -9.75 -11.31
CA TRP A 111 -5.42 -10.33 -10.55
C TRP A 111 -6.80 -10.01 -11.15
N GLY A 112 -6.88 -9.26 -12.22
CA GLY A 112 -8.16 -8.79 -12.76
C GLY A 112 -8.90 -7.82 -11.83
N ALA A 113 -8.17 -7.14 -10.94
CA ALA A 113 -8.78 -6.24 -9.95
C ALA A 113 -9.48 -5.05 -10.63
N GLY A 114 -10.76 -4.88 -10.35
CA GLY A 114 -11.56 -3.76 -10.86
C GLY A 114 -11.95 -2.73 -9.80
N ARG A 115 -11.51 -2.93 -8.55
CA ARG A 115 -11.81 -2.06 -7.41
C ARG A 115 -10.58 -1.88 -6.55
N MET A 116 -10.55 -0.76 -5.82
CA MET A 116 -9.48 -0.43 -4.87
C MET A 116 -10.09 -0.05 -3.53
N LYS A 117 -9.44 -0.45 -2.45
CA LYS A 117 -9.76 -0.01 -1.09
C LYS A 117 -8.49 0.36 -0.33
N LEU A 118 -8.65 1.19 0.68
CA LEU A 118 -7.59 1.60 1.59
C LEU A 118 -8.19 2.10 2.91
N ASN A 119 -7.35 2.22 3.91
CA ASN A 119 -7.70 2.82 5.19
C ASN A 119 -7.02 4.18 5.33
N VAL A 120 -7.70 5.13 5.97
CA VAL A 120 -7.17 6.46 6.25
C VAL A 120 -7.32 6.73 7.74
N TYR A 121 -6.25 7.17 8.40
CA TYR A 121 -6.32 7.57 9.81
C TYR A 121 -7.22 8.80 9.99
N HIS A 122 -8.06 8.78 10.99
CA HIS A 122 -8.91 9.93 11.34
C HIS A 122 -8.09 11.19 11.65
N ALA A 123 -6.87 11.01 12.17
CA ALA A 123 -5.96 12.10 12.49
C ALA A 123 -5.34 12.78 11.25
N THR A 124 -5.59 12.28 10.04
CA THR A 124 -5.03 12.82 8.79
C THR A 124 -6.11 13.31 7.83
N PRO A 125 -6.83 14.42 8.15
CA PRO A 125 -7.94 14.89 7.32
C PRO A 125 -7.53 15.29 5.89
N ARG A 126 -6.27 15.71 5.70
CA ARG A 126 -5.72 16.00 4.37
C ARG A 126 -5.66 14.76 3.48
N ALA A 127 -5.27 13.61 4.02
CA ALA A 127 -5.24 12.36 3.29
C ALA A 127 -6.65 11.94 2.88
N ARG A 128 -7.62 12.03 3.80
CA ARG A 128 -9.03 11.75 3.49
C ARG A 128 -9.54 12.63 2.34
N SER A 129 -9.32 13.94 2.43
CA SER A 129 -9.73 14.88 1.36
C SER A 129 -9.07 14.56 0.02
N PHE A 130 -7.81 14.13 0.02
CA PHE A 130 -7.09 13.69 -1.17
C PHE A 130 -7.81 12.51 -1.84
N TYR A 131 -8.16 11.48 -1.08
CA TYR A 131 -8.85 10.31 -1.62
C TYR A 131 -10.28 10.62 -2.07
N GLU A 132 -11.01 11.43 -1.32
CA GLU A 132 -12.36 11.88 -1.70
C GLU A 132 -12.36 12.64 -3.03
N ARG A 133 -11.36 13.48 -3.29
CA ARG A 133 -11.20 14.17 -4.58
C ARG A 133 -10.95 13.21 -5.75
N LEU A 134 -10.39 12.03 -5.48
CA LEU A 134 -10.20 10.96 -6.48
C LEU A 134 -11.44 10.08 -6.67
N GLY A 135 -12.50 10.32 -5.90
CA GLY A 135 -13.74 9.55 -5.98
C GLY A 135 -13.85 8.41 -4.97
N PHE A 136 -12.91 8.29 -4.03
CA PHE A 136 -13.08 7.34 -2.93
C PHE A 136 -14.21 7.79 -2.00
N THR A 137 -15.00 6.82 -1.55
CA THR A 137 -16.10 7.05 -0.62
C THR A 137 -15.89 6.24 0.66
N PRO A 138 -16.26 6.77 1.84
CA PRO A 138 -16.21 6.01 3.08
C PRO A 138 -17.06 4.73 3.00
N ALA A 139 -16.55 3.64 3.57
CA ALA A 139 -17.33 2.42 3.75
C ALA A 139 -18.20 2.57 5.00
N GLU A 140 -19.45 2.91 4.80
CA GLU A 140 -20.41 3.04 5.91
C GLU A 140 -20.89 1.67 6.39
N GLY A 141 -21.20 1.57 7.68
CA GLY A 141 -21.73 0.36 8.30
C GLY A 141 -20.72 -0.76 8.52
N GLN A 142 -19.42 -0.48 8.40
CA GLN A 142 -18.35 -1.42 8.65
C GLN A 142 -17.43 -0.92 9.77
N THR A 143 -16.96 -1.86 10.58
CA THR A 143 -15.94 -1.62 11.61
C THR A 143 -14.77 -2.54 11.33
N GLU A 144 -13.56 -2.00 11.23
CA GLU A 144 -12.34 -2.78 11.17
C GLU A 144 -12.04 -3.34 12.56
N MET A 145 -11.79 -4.63 12.64
CA MET A 145 -11.49 -5.32 13.90
C MET A 145 -10.16 -6.02 13.81
N HIS A 146 -9.39 -5.94 14.88
CA HIS A 146 -8.05 -6.51 14.98
C HIS A 146 -7.97 -7.56 16.08
N LEU A 147 -7.17 -8.57 15.86
CA LEU A 147 -6.75 -9.55 16.86
C LEU A 147 -5.22 -9.56 16.85
N ASP A 148 -4.62 -9.34 18.01
CA ASP A 148 -3.16 -9.34 18.14
C ASP A 148 -2.56 -10.76 18.10
N GLU A 149 -1.25 -10.85 18.14
CA GLU A 149 -0.53 -12.13 18.06
C GLU A 149 -0.93 -13.09 19.16
N THR A 150 -1.09 -12.59 20.40
CA THR A 150 -1.52 -13.39 21.57
C THR A 150 -2.92 -13.93 21.36
N GLY A 151 -3.85 -13.11 20.89
CA GLY A 151 -5.21 -13.51 20.58
C GLY A 151 -5.26 -14.54 19.46
N CYS A 152 -4.42 -14.37 18.43
CA CYS A 152 -4.33 -15.33 17.31
C CYS A 152 -3.83 -16.71 17.79
N GLU A 153 -2.81 -16.75 18.64
CA GLU A 153 -2.35 -18.02 19.22
C GLU A 153 -3.45 -18.71 20.03
N ALA A 154 -4.13 -17.96 20.90
CA ALA A 154 -5.24 -18.50 21.70
C ALA A 154 -6.37 -19.03 20.82
N LEU A 155 -6.69 -18.34 19.71
CA LEU A 155 -7.74 -18.78 18.79
C LEU A 155 -7.36 -20.07 18.06
N LYS A 156 -6.09 -20.26 17.69
CA LYS A 156 -5.59 -21.50 17.04
C LYS A 156 -5.74 -22.74 17.94
N ASP A 157 -5.67 -22.55 19.25
CA ASP A 157 -5.79 -23.62 20.22
C ASP A 157 -7.24 -24.00 20.54
N THR A 158 -8.22 -23.28 20.01
CA THR A 158 -9.64 -23.58 20.16
C THR A 158 -9.99 -24.87 19.38
N ARG A 159 -10.58 -25.86 20.07
CA ARG A 159 -11.00 -27.15 19.53
C ARG A 159 -12.51 -27.26 19.42
#